data_479daef653fbad42a3bbbf83145fc129
#
_entry.id   479daef653fbad42a3bbbf83145fc129
#
_cell.length_a   1.000
_cell.length_b   1.000
_cell.length_c   1.000
_cell.angle_alpha   90.00
_cell.angle_beta   90.00
_cell.angle_gamma   90.00
#
_symmetry.space_group_name_H-M   'P 1'
#
loop_
_entity.id
_entity.type
_entity.pdbx_description
1 polymer ?
#
loop_
_entity_poly.entity_id
_entity_poly.type
_entity_poly.pdbx_seq_one_letter_code
_entity_poly.pdbx_strand_id
1 'polypeptide(L)'
;MSKLLKKKSVTQLLEHNQSKALTKTLGAFDLIMLGVGSIIGTGVLVLTGLVAARDAGPAVIFSFVLAAIICGFIALCYAEIASTLPASGSVYTYSYATIGEFVAHLVGWSLLLIYIVATAAVAAGWTGYFHNLIKGFGLEIPKALVTIPSHGGIVNLPAVIITLILAWMLSRGTRESKRINNIMVLIKIGMILLFITVGIFYVKPMNWIPIAPYGLSGVFTGGAAILFAFTGFDILATSAEEVKDPKRKLPIGIIASLIICTIIYVMVCLVMTGMVSYKELNVPEAMAYVMEVVGQGKVAGAIAVGAVIGLMAVIFSNMYAATRVFFAMSRDGLLPKSFAKVNKKTGAPTFITGLAGIGSSIIAGFIDLKELVNLVNIGSLVTFALVCLSVIILRKSHPNLKRGFMVPFVPVLPCVAIVCCVFLMLNLPLRTWVYFSIWITIGVVIYFLYSIKHSNLNEETISKLHDKIAR
;
A
#
# COMPACT_ATOMS: atom_id res chain seq x y z
N MET A 1 25.32 -5.58 -22.01
CA MET A 1 24.64 -4.40 -21.37
C MET A 1 23.39 -3.96 -22.15
N SER A 2 23.36 -3.95 -23.47
CA SER A 2 22.19 -3.51 -24.26
C SER A 2 20.90 -4.32 -24.04
N LYS A 3 20.96 -5.62 -23.78
CA LYS A 3 19.79 -6.49 -23.56
C LYS A 3 19.04 -6.21 -22.24
N LEU A 4 19.73 -5.78 -21.18
CA LEU A 4 19.14 -5.53 -19.85
C LEU A 4 18.38 -4.19 -19.76
N LEU A 5 18.75 -3.23 -20.62
CA LEU A 5 18.18 -1.88 -20.62
C LEU A 5 17.21 -1.63 -21.78
N LYS A 6 16.67 -2.68 -22.39
CA LYS A 6 15.60 -2.56 -23.39
C LYS A 6 14.39 -1.87 -22.76
N LYS A 7 13.88 -0.83 -23.44
CA LYS A 7 12.75 -0.02 -22.97
C LYS A 7 11.51 -0.34 -23.78
N LYS A 8 10.37 -0.31 -23.11
CA LYS A 8 9.07 -0.37 -23.78
C LYS A 8 8.77 1.00 -24.41
N SER A 9 8.35 1.02 -25.67
CA SER A 9 8.05 2.27 -26.35
C SER A 9 6.89 3.01 -25.65
N VAL A 10 7.12 4.29 -25.33
CA VAL A 10 6.10 5.17 -24.72
C VAL A 10 4.90 5.30 -25.67
N THR A 11 5.13 5.40 -26.98
CA THR A 11 4.07 5.49 -28.00
C THR A 11 3.22 4.23 -28.02
N GLN A 12 3.83 3.05 -28.04
CA GLN A 12 3.11 1.77 -27.99
C GLN A 12 2.29 1.58 -26.71
N LEU A 13 2.82 2.06 -25.56
CA LEU A 13 2.06 2.04 -24.30
C LEU A 13 0.80 2.90 -24.35
N LEU A 14 0.89 4.10 -24.96
CA LEU A 14 -0.24 5.00 -25.10
C LEU A 14 -1.29 4.48 -26.11
N GLU A 15 -0.85 3.90 -27.22
CA GLU A 15 -1.72 3.31 -28.23
C GLU A 15 -2.43 2.05 -27.73
N HIS A 16 -1.70 1.17 -27.01
CA HIS A 16 -2.26 -0.06 -26.45
C HIS A 16 -3.35 0.22 -25.41
N ASN A 17 -3.19 1.29 -24.65
CA ASN A 17 -4.21 1.74 -23.68
C ASN A 17 -5.49 2.29 -24.35
N GLN A 18 -5.42 2.70 -25.62
CA GLN A 18 -6.60 3.13 -26.39
C GLN A 18 -7.37 1.94 -27.00
N SER A 19 -6.69 0.86 -27.37
CA SER A 19 -7.29 -0.26 -28.11
C SER A 19 -7.91 -1.36 -27.24
N LYS A 20 -7.53 -1.50 -25.97
CA LYS A 20 -8.02 -2.52 -25.01
C LYS A 20 -8.42 -1.92 -23.66
N ALA A 21 -9.02 -0.74 -23.67
CA ALA A 21 -9.43 -0.05 -22.46
C ALA A 21 -10.46 -0.88 -21.68
N LEU A 22 -10.13 -1.19 -20.44
CA LEU A 22 -11.11 -1.56 -19.42
C LEU A 22 -12.22 -0.50 -19.42
N THR A 23 -13.45 -0.87 -19.13
CA THR A 23 -14.58 0.08 -19.12
C THR A 23 -14.26 1.24 -18.17
N LYS A 24 -14.09 2.45 -18.72
CA LYS A 24 -13.77 3.66 -17.97
C LYS A 24 -14.95 4.10 -17.12
N THR A 25 -14.94 3.71 -15.84
CA THR A 25 -16.05 3.96 -14.91
C THR A 25 -15.71 4.93 -13.80
N LEU A 26 -14.39 5.12 -13.47
CA LEU A 26 -13.95 5.85 -12.30
C LEU A 26 -13.93 7.36 -12.54
N GLY A 27 -14.63 8.11 -11.67
CA GLY A 27 -14.60 9.56 -11.57
C GLY A 27 -13.59 10.05 -10.52
N ALA A 28 -13.47 11.38 -10.34
CA ALA A 28 -12.59 11.96 -9.33
C ALA A 28 -12.99 11.55 -7.90
N PHE A 29 -14.29 11.56 -7.59
CA PHE A 29 -14.80 11.13 -6.28
C PHE A 29 -14.48 9.66 -6.02
N ASP A 30 -14.67 8.77 -7.01
CA ASP A 30 -14.33 7.35 -6.88
C ASP A 30 -12.85 7.13 -6.61
N LEU A 31 -11.97 7.93 -7.24
CA LEU A 31 -10.54 7.87 -7.00
C LEU A 31 -10.16 8.36 -5.59
N ILE A 32 -10.76 9.46 -5.13
CA ILE A 32 -10.55 9.93 -3.75
C ILE A 32 -11.00 8.86 -2.76
N MET A 33 -12.18 8.28 -2.94
CA MET A 33 -12.68 7.20 -2.08
C MET A 33 -11.78 5.96 -2.13
N LEU A 34 -11.30 5.58 -3.32
CA LEU A 34 -10.35 4.47 -3.46
C LEU A 34 -9.03 4.78 -2.74
N GLY A 35 -8.50 6.01 -2.90
CA GLY A 35 -7.27 6.45 -2.24
C GLY A 35 -7.39 6.49 -0.72
N VAL A 36 -8.41 7.17 -0.20
CA VAL A 36 -8.69 7.22 1.24
C VAL A 36 -8.93 5.80 1.77
N GLY A 37 -9.64 4.97 1.00
CA GLY A 37 -9.90 3.58 1.34
C GLY A 37 -8.64 2.74 1.47
N SER A 38 -7.68 2.93 0.57
CA SER A 38 -6.42 2.19 0.55
C SER A 38 -5.41 2.72 1.58
N ILE A 39 -5.34 4.05 1.78
CA ILE A 39 -4.40 4.69 2.71
C ILE A 39 -4.82 4.47 4.16
N ILE A 40 -6.09 4.72 4.52
CA ILE A 40 -6.57 4.54 5.89
C ILE A 40 -6.67 3.03 6.22
N GLY A 41 -5.70 2.53 6.97
CA GLY A 41 -5.59 1.13 7.35
C GLY A 41 -5.03 0.97 8.76
N THR A 42 -4.27 -0.09 8.99
CA THR A 42 -3.55 -0.35 10.24
C THR A 42 -2.59 0.78 10.62
N GLY A 43 -2.18 1.59 9.66
CA GLY A 43 -1.34 2.76 9.92
C GLY A 43 -1.94 3.68 11.00
N VAL A 44 -3.15 4.16 10.81
CA VAL A 44 -3.80 5.05 11.79
C VAL A 44 -4.48 4.28 12.91
N LEU A 45 -5.04 3.09 12.62
CA LEU A 45 -5.82 2.34 13.59
C LEU A 45 -4.95 1.61 14.62
N VAL A 46 -3.75 1.17 14.22
CA VAL A 46 -2.87 0.33 15.03
C VAL A 46 -1.53 1.03 15.31
N LEU A 47 -0.83 1.51 14.25
CA LEU A 47 0.53 2.03 14.41
C LEU A 47 0.57 3.34 15.18
N THR A 48 -0.47 4.16 15.14
CA THR A 48 -0.52 5.41 15.91
C THR A 48 -0.28 5.15 17.40
N GLY A 49 -0.97 4.18 17.99
CA GLY A 49 -0.78 3.79 19.38
C GLY A 49 0.59 3.17 19.65
N LEU A 50 0.97 2.18 18.83
CA LEU A 50 2.23 1.47 19.01
C LEU A 50 3.45 2.39 18.89
N VAL A 51 3.49 3.28 17.90
CA VAL A 51 4.58 4.24 17.69
C VAL A 51 4.60 5.31 18.78
N ALA A 52 3.44 5.78 19.22
CA ALA A 52 3.37 6.68 20.36
C ALA A 52 3.94 6.03 21.63
N ALA A 53 3.62 4.77 21.90
CA ALA A 53 4.09 4.08 23.09
C ALA A 53 5.58 3.75 23.05
N ARG A 54 6.12 3.36 21.90
CA ARG A 54 7.46 2.76 21.80
C ARG A 54 8.54 3.70 21.28
N ASP A 55 8.18 4.63 20.39
CA ASP A 55 9.17 5.35 19.60
C ASP A 55 9.09 6.88 19.77
N ALA A 56 7.90 7.50 19.75
CA ALA A 56 7.80 8.96 19.64
C ALA A 56 7.10 9.66 20.82
N GLY A 57 6.30 8.95 21.63
CA GLY A 57 5.45 9.59 22.62
C GLY A 57 4.34 10.42 21.96
N PRO A 58 3.86 11.49 22.63
CA PRO A 58 2.93 12.44 22.02
C PRO A 58 3.47 13.12 20.75
N ALA A 59 4.81 13.18 20.57
CA ALA A 59 5.45 13.70 19.38
C ALA A 59 5.20 12.83 18.10
N VAL A 60 4.48 11.72 18.21
CA VAL A 60 4.00 10.93 17.06
C VAL A 60 3.25 11.79 16.02
N ILE A 61 2.64 12.90 16.44
CA ILE A 61 2.02 13.89 15.54
C ILE A 61 3.04 14.43 14.56
N PHE A 62 4.25 14.80 15.01
CA PHE A 62 5.31 15.30 14.15
C PHE A 62 5.86 14.19 13.24
N SER A 63 5.84 12.92 13.70
CA SER A 63 6.17 11.76 12.86
C SER A 63 5.19 11.61 11.70
N PHE A 64 3.88 11.81 11.93
CA PHE A 64 2.87 11.79 10.87
C PHE A 64 3.03 12.98 9.91
N VAL A 65 3.29 14.18 10.41
CA VAL A 65 3.53 15.37 9.56
C VAL A 65 4.79 15.17 8.70
N LEU A 66 5.87 14.65 9.27
CA LEU A 66 7.10 14.35 8.54
C LEU A 66 6.84 13.33 7.42
N ALA A 67 6.19 12.22 7.73
CA ALA A 67 5.84 11.20 6.76
C ALA A 67 4.90 11.76 5.67
N ALA A 68 3.93 12.61 6.04
CA ALA A 68 3.01 13.26 5.11
C ALA A 68 3.73 14.21 4.12
N ILE A 69 4.70 14.98 4.59
CA ILE A 69 5.51 15.87 3.73
C ILE A 69 6.31 15.03 2.72
N ILE A 70 6.99 13.99 3.18
CA ILE A 70 7.78 13.09 2.32
C ILE A 70 6.88 12.40 1.30
N CYS A 71 5.76 11.81 1.75
CA CYS A 71 4.77 11.21 0.85
C CYS A 71 4.14 12.23 -0.09
N GLY A 72 3.99 13.50 0.32
CA GLY A 72 3.52 14.59 -0.53
C GLY A 72 4.44 14.81 -1.73
N PHE A 73 5.75 14.89 -1.51
CA PHE A 73 6.73 15.04 -2.61
C PHE A 73 6.68 13.84 -3.57
N ILE A 74 6.57 12.63 -3.03
CA ILE A 74 6.44 11.39 -3.81
C ILE A 74 5.12 11.37 -4.58
N ALA A 75 4.01 11.74 -3.94
CA ALA A 75 2.67 11.76 -4.54
C ALA A 75 2.57 12.74 -5.71
N LEU A 76 3.26 13.89 -5.65
CA LEU A 76 3.37 14.81 -6.78
C LEU A 76 4.09 14.15 -7.97
N CYS A 77 5.18 13.41 -7.73
CA CYS A 77 5.87 12.64 -8.77
C CYS A 77 4.96 11.55 -9.37
N TYR A 78 4.22 10.83 -8.54
CA TYR A 78 3.22 9.86 -9.00
C TYR A 78 2.11 10.53 -9.83
N ALA A 79 1.62 11.67 -9.40
CA ALA A 79 0.59 12.41 -10.11
C ALA A 79 1.04 12.80 -11.54
N GLU A 80 2.29 13.25 -11.71
CA GLU A 80 2.84 13.56 -13.05
C GLU A 80 2.95 12.29 -13.90
N ILE A 81 3.61 11.24 -13.40
CA ILE A 81 3.90 10.07 -14.23
C ILE A 81 2.63 9.28 -14.54
N ALA A 82 1.71 9.12 -13.58
CA ALA A 82 0.43 8.42 -13.78
C ALA A 82 -0.51 9.17 -14.74
N SER A 83 -0.51 10.51 -14.72
CA SER A 83 -1.28 11.32 -15.66
C SER A 83 -0.67 11.35 -17.07
N THR A 84 0.64 11.14 -17.18
CA THR A 84 1.38 11.15 -18.45
C THR A 84 1.37 9.78 -19.12
N LEU A 85 1.54 8.71 -18.33
CA LEU A 85 1.55 7.31 -18.76
C LEU A 85 0.48 6.52 -18.00
N PRO A 86 -0.82 6.69 -18.31
CA PRO A 86 -1.90 6.04 -17.58
C PRO A 86 -1.97 4.53 -17.90
N ALA A 87 -1.14 3.73 -17.26
CA ALA A 87 -1.05 2.29 -17.44
C ALA A 87 -1.26 1.53 -16.13
N SER A 88 -1.96 0.40 -16.18
CA SER A 88 -2.35 -0.40 -15.01
C SER A 88 -1.20 -1.05 -14.24
N GLY A 89 -0.01 -1.15 -14.83
CA GLY A 89 1.17 -1.71 -14.17
C GLY A 89 1.85 -0.77 -13.17
N SER A 90 1.35 0.48 -13.00
CA SER A 90 1.93 1.47 -12.07
C SER A 90 3.46 1.62 -12.27
N VAL A 91 4.22 1.67 -11.16
CA VAL A 91 5.69 1.86 -11.15
C VAL A 91 6.43 0.85 -12.01
N TYR A 92 5.96 -0.40 -12.08
CA TYR A 92 6.50 -1.43 -12.98
C TYR A 92 6.53 -0.92 -14.42
N THR A 93 5.39 -0.45 -14.93
CA THR A 93 5.29 0.04 -16.32
C THR A 93 6.08 1.32 -16.53
N TYR A 94 6.11 2.22 -15.54
CA TYR A 94 6.89 3.46 -15.62
C TYR A 94 8.38 3.19 -15.69
N SER A 95 8.89 2.28 -14.86
CA SER A 95 10.30 1.86 -14.88
C SER A 95 10.66 1.15 -16.20
N TYR A 96 9.72 0.40 -16.77
CA TYR A 96 9.91 -0.28 -18.05
C TYR A 96 10.08 0.72 -19.21
N ALA A 97 9.31 1.81 -19.20
CA ALA A 97 9.40 2.85 -20.21
C ALA A 97 10.62 3.76 -20.04
N THR A 98 11.05 4.01 -18.79
CA THR A 98 12.07 5.03 -18.50
C THR A 98 13.47 4.46 -18.29
N ILE A 99 13.59 3.38 -17.52
CA ILE A 99 14.89 2.82 -17.12
C ILE A 99 15.25 1.58 -17.94
N GLY A 100 14.32 0.60 -18.01
CA GLY A 100 14.51 -0.61 -18.82
C GLY A 100 13.96 -1.86 -18.13
N GLU A 101 14.00 -2.98 -18.87
CA GLU A 101 13.35 -4.24 -18.52
C GLU A 101 13.83 -4.84 -17.20
N PHE A 102 15.13 -4.91 -16.97
CA PHE A 102 15.68 -5.50 -15.75
C PHE A 102 15.23 -4.76 -14.49
N VAL A 103 15.32 -3.43 -14.51
CA VAL A 103 14.86 -2.61 -13.37
C VAL A 103 13.35 -2.73 -13.21
N ALA A 104 12.59 -2.73 -14.31
CA ALA A 104 11.15 -2.94 -14.25
C ALA A 104 10.78 -4.29 -13.62
N HIS A 105 11.50 -5.37 -13.96
CA HIS A 105 11.29 -6.68 -13.35
C HIS A 105 11.50 -6.62 -11.83
N LEU A 106 12.60 -6.02 -11.36
CA LEU A 106 12.87 -5.88 -9.93
C LEU A 106 11.84 -5.00 -9.20
N VAL A 107 11.37 -3.94 -9.87
CA VAL A 107 10.28 -3.10 -9.35
C VAL A 107 8.98 -3.89 -9.23
N GLY A 108 8.59 -4.61 -10.28
CA GLY A 108 7.41 -5.47 -10.24
C GLY A 108 7.51 -6.53 -9.15
N TRP A 109 8.68 -7.16 -9.01
CA TRP A 109 8.98 -8.13 -7.97
C TRP A 109 8.89 -7.51 -6.56
N SER A 110 9.36 -6.27 -6.38
CA SER A 110 9.20 -5.51 -5.13
C SER A 110 7.76 -5.16 -4.84
N LEU A 111 6.96 -4.75 -5.84
CA LEU A 111 5.53 -4.48 -5.68
C LEU A 111 4.75 -5.72 -5.23
N LEU A 112 5.12 -6.92 -5.72
CA LEU A 112 4.52 -8.17 -5.25
C LEU A 112 4.79 -8.40 -3.77
N LEU A 113 6.04 -8.20 -3.33
CA LEU A 113 6.37 -8.25 -1.91
C LEU A 113 5.51 -7.27 -1.10
N ILE A 114 5.51 -6.00 -1.52
CA ILE A 114 4.79 -4.92 -0.83
C ILE A 114 3.33 -5.31 -0.62
N TYR A 115 2.60 -5.68 -1.67
CA TYR A 115 1.17 -5.94 -1.56
C TYR A 115 0.83 -7.24 -0.83
N ILE A 116 1.64 -8.30 -0.98
CA ILE A 116 1.46 -9.57 -0.24
C ILE A 116 1.71 -9.35 1.25
N VAL A 117 2.82 -8.68 1.59
CA VAL A 117 3.21 -8.43 2.98
C VAL A 117 2.30 -7.37 3.63
N ALA A 118 1.88 -6.33 2.89
CA ALA A 118 0.90 -5.36 3.39
C ALA A 118 -0.44 -6.02 3.70
N THR A 119 -0.91 -6.94 2.85
CA THR A 119 -2.09 -7.76 3.13
C THR A 119 -1.94 -8.49 4.47
N ALA A 120 -0.79 -9.14 4.70
CA ALA A 120 -0.51 -9.86 5.93
C ALA A 120 -0.43 -8.92 7.15
N ALA A 121 0.23 -7.77 7.02
CA ALA A 121 0.34 -6.77 8.09
C ALA A 121 -1.04 -6.22 8.50
N VAL A 122 -1.89 -5.93 7.52
CA VAL A 122 -3.25 -5.44 7.79
C VAL A 122 -4.09 -6.53 8.44
N ALA A 123 -3.97 -7.80 8.02
CA ALA A 123 -4.68 -8.92 8.63
C ALA A 123 -4.22 -9.18 10.08
N ALA A 124 -2.92 -9.04 10.36
CA ALA A 124 -2.40 -9.14 11.72
C ALA A 124 -2.97 -8.04 12.63
N GLY A 125 -3.02 -6.79 12.15
CA GLY A 125 -3.65 -5.68 12.89
C GLY A 125 -5.17 -5.84 13.04
N TRP A 126 -5.84 -6.42 12.04
CA TRP A 126 -7.27 -6.74 12.06
C TRP A 126 -7.62 -7.70 13.21
N THR A 127 -6.76 -8.66 13.50
CA THR A 127 -6.99 -9.64 14.58
C THR A 127 -7.20 -8.96 15.93
N GLY A 128 -6.48 -7.89 16.26
CA GLY A 128 -6.65 -7.17 17.53
C GLY A 128 -8.07 -6.62 17.68
N TYR A 129 -8.55 -5.91 16.67
CA TYR A 129 -9.92 -5.37 16.65
C TYR A 129 -10.99 -6.46 16.65
N PHE A 130 -10.77 -7.54 15.89
CA PHE A 130 -11.68 -8.67 15.83
C PHE A 130 -11.76 -9.41 17.18
N HIS A 131 -10.62 -9.63 17.83
CA HIS A 131 -10.56 -10.27 19.14
C HIS A 131 -11.26 -9.42 20.20
N ASN A 132 -11.00 -8.10 20.23
CA ASN A 132 -11.68 -7.16 21.12
C ASN A 132 -13.21 -7.16 20.89
N LEU A 133 -13.64 -7.16 19.61
CA LEU A 133 -15.05 -7.21 19.26
C LEU A 133 -15.74 -8.49 19.78
N ILE A 134 -15.12 -9.66 19.58
CA ILE A 134 -15.68 -10.96 20.03
C ILE A 134 -15.71 -11.03 21.56
N LYS A 135 -14.69 -10.50 22.22
CA LYS A 135 -14.64 -10.42 23.68
C LYS A 135 -15.81 -9.60 24.24
N GLY A 136 -16.20 -8.53 23.55
CA GLY A 136 -17.38 -7.74 23.88
C GLY A 136 -18.70 -8.53 23.85
N PHE A 137 -18.77 -9.64 23.11
CA PHE A 137 -19.89 -10.60 23.09
C PHE A 137 -19.73 -11.76 24.08
N GLY A 138 -18.72 -11.72 24.96
CA GLY A 138 -18.46 -12.77 25.95
C GLY A 138 -17.76 -14.00 25.42
N LEU A 139 -17.22 -13.95 24.19
CA LEU A 139 -16.47 -15.04 23.57
C LEU A 139 -14.98 -14.73 23.63
N GLU A 140 -14.17 -15.64 24.17
CA GLU A 140 -12.73 -15.51 24.20
C GLU A 140 -12.08 -16.54 23.27
N ILE A 141 -11.26 -16.08 22.32
CA ILE A 141 -10.41 -16.95 21.51
C ILE A 141 -9.15 -17.24 22.31
N PRO A 142 -8.73 -18.51 22.44
CA PRO A 142 -7.51 -18.86 23.15
C PRO A 142 -6.31 -18.08 22.63
N LYS A 143 -5.46 -17.58 23.54
CA LYS A 143 -4.25 -16.80 23.21
C LYS A 143 -3.35 -17.53 22.20
N ALA A 144 -3.30 -18.85 22.26
CA ALA A 144 -2.54 -19.69 21.34
C ALA A 144 -2.96 -19.51 19.86
N LEU A 145 -4.21 -19.12 19.59
CA LEU A 145 -4.78 -18.98 18.25
C LEU A 145 -4.90 -17.53 17.76
N VAL A 146 -4.58 -16.54 18.60
CA VAL A 146 -4.58 -15.12 18.21
C VAL A 146 -3.19 -14.50 18.26
N THR A 147 -2.19 -15.28 18.65
CA THR A 147 -0.83 -14.81 18.85
C THR A 147 0.15 -15.68 18.07
N ILE A 148 1.14 -15.06 17.45
CA ILE A 148 2.19 -15.74 16.68
C ILE A 148 3.18 -16.48 17.59
N PRO A 149 3.96 -17.45 17.07
CA PRO A 149 4.92 -18.22 17.87
C PRO A 149 5.94 -17.38 18.63
N SER A 150 6.45 -16.29 18.03
CA SER A 150 7.43 -15.40 18.67
C SER A 150 6.90 -14.68 19.92
N HIS A 151 5.59 -14.62 20.11
CA HIS A 151 4.93 -14.01 21.28
C HIS A 151 4.21 -15.05 22.16
N GLY A 152 4.57 -16.33 22.03
CA GLY A 152 4.05 -17.40 22.89
C GLY A 152 2.70 -17.97 22.46
N GLY A 153 2.30 -17.77 21.22
CA GLY A 153 1.17 -18.43 20.58
C GLY A 153 1.57 -19.58 19.66
N ILE A 154 0.63 -20.08 18.87
CA ILE A 154 0.86 -21.08 17.83
C ILE A 154 0.72 -20.44 16.45
N VAL A 155 -0.36 -19.71 16.24
CA VAL A 155 -0.69 -19.09 14.96
C VAL A 155 -1.72 -17.97 15.16
N ASN A 156 -1.62 -16.89 14.39
CA ASN A 156 -2.67 -15.88 14.30
C ASN A 156 -3.77 -16.38 13.34
N LEU A 157 -4.61 -17.27 13.84
CA LEU A 157 -5.66 -17.94 13.06
C LEU A 157 -6.71 -16.98 12.47
N PRO A 158 -7.21 -15.95 13.19
CA PRO A 158 -8.13 -14.97 12.60
C PRO A 158 -7.54 -14.25 11.39
N ALA A 159 -6.25 -13.87 11.43
CA ALA A 159 -5.57 -13.25 10.29
C ALA A 159 -5.49 -14.21 9.09
N VAL A 160 -5.19 -15.48 9.31
CA VAL A 160 -5.17 -16.51 8.27
C VAL A 160 -6.56 -16.65 7.62
N ILE A 161 -7.60 -16.82 8.43
CA ILE A 161 -8.97 -17.06 7.95
C ILE A 161 -9.49 -15.88 7.15
N ILE A 162 -9.38 -14.65 7.67
CA ILE A 162 -9.89 -13.47 6.97
C ILE A 162 -9.17 -13.24 5.64
N THR A 163 -7.86 -13.47 5.59
CA THR A 163 -7.07 -13.36 4.38
C THR A 163 -7.56 -14.34 3.31
N LEU A 164 -7.80 -15.61 3.68
CA LEU A 164 -8.31 -16.63 2.78
C LEU A 164 -9.75 -16.36 2.32
N ILE A 165 -10.62 -15.89 3.21
CA ILE A 165 -12.00 -15.50 2.86
C ILE A 165 -12.00 -14.39 1.82
N LEU A 166 -11.20 -13.34 2.03
CA LEU A 166 -11.14 -12.21 1.10
C LEU A 166 -10.48 -12.58 -0.23
N ALA A 167 -9.47 -13.47 -0.22
CA ALA A 167 -8.90 -14.04 -1.44
C ALA A 167 -9.96 -14.84 -2.24
N TRP A 168 -10.74 -15.67 -1.55
CA TRP A 168 -11.84 -16.40 -2.16
C TRP A 168 -12.92 -15.46 -2.74
N MET A 169 -13.32 -14.43 -2.00
CA MET A 169 -14.26 -13.42 -2.49
C MET A 169 -13.72 -12.70 -3.74
N LEU A 170 -12.45 -12.28 -3.72
CA LEU A 170 -11.83 -11.64 -4.87
C LEU A 170 -11.77 -12.56 -6.10
N SER A 171 -11.60 -13.87 -5.91
CA SER A 171 -11.60 -14.85 -6.99
C SER A 171 -12.95 -15.02 -7.69
N ARG A 172 -14.05 -14.63 -7.03
CA ARG A 172 -15.43 -14.71 -7.56
C ARG A 172 -15.78 -13.58 -8.54
N GLY A 173 -14.96 -12.52 -8.62
CA GLY A 173 -15.13 -11.42 -9.56
C GLY A 173 -15.40 -10.07 -8.91
N THR A 174 -15.14 -8.99 -9.66
CA THR A 174 -15.01 -7.63 -9.11
C THR A 174 -16.16 -6.68 -9.46
N ARG A 175 -17.22 -7.12 -10.16
CA ARG A 175 -18.31 -6.24 -10.61
C ARG A 175 -19.08 -5.53 -9.49
N GLU A 176 -19.20 -6.17 -8.33
CA GLU A 176 -19.85 -5.59 -7.13
C GLU A 176 -18.88 -4.78 -6.26
N SER A 177 -17.58 -4.89 -6.55
CA SER A 177 -16.48 -4.41 -5.73
C SER A 177 -16.52 -2.90 -5.43
N LYS A 178 -16.86 -2.05 -6.41
CA LYS A 178 -16.85 -0.58 -6.26
C LYS A 178 -17.83 -0.09 -5.20
N ARG A 179 -19.08 -0.56 -5.24
CA ARG A 179 -20.14 -0.12 -4.30
C ARG A 179 -19.83 -0.61 -2.89
N ILE A 180 -19.40 -1.86 -2.76
CA ILE A 180 -19.00 -2.44 -1.48
C ILE A 180 -17.80 -1.69 -0.90
N ASN A 181 -16.78 -1.44 -1.71
CA ASN A 181 -15.60 -0.67 -1.27
C ASN A 181 -16.01 0.73 -0.78
N ASN A 182 -16.82 1.47 -1.51
CA ASN A 182 -17.25 2.81 -1.11
C ASN A 182 -18.04 2.80 0.21
N ILE A 183 -18.91 1.79 0.41
CA ILE A 183 -19.64 1.63 1.68
C ILE A 183 -18.67 1.36 2.84
N MET A 184 -17.72 0.44 2.65
CA MET A 184 -16.71 0.13 3.67
C MET A 184 -15.86 1.35 4.03
N VAL A 185 -15.49 2.16 3.03
CA VAL A 185 -14.73 3.40 3.23
C VAL A 185 -15.56 4.44 3.97
N LEU A 186 -16.84 4.61 3.65
CA LEU A 186 -17.72 5.52 4.37
C LEU A 186 -17.92 5.10 5.84
N ILE A 187 -18.10 3.81 6.10
CA ILE A 187 -18.17 3.28 7.47
C ILE A 187 -16.88 3.59 8.23
N LYS A 188 -15.73 3.38 7.60
CA LYS A 188 -14.42 3.64 8.20
C LYS A 188 -14.20 5.11 8.51
N ILE A 189 -14.53 6.02 7.59
CA ILE A 189 -14.44 7.46 7.81
C ILE A 189 -15.41 7.87 8.93
N GLY A 190 -16.64 7.39 8.90
CA GLY A 190 -17.65 7.66 9.94
C GLY A 190 -17.19 7.22 11.33
N MET A 191 -16.57 6.05 11.43
CA MET A 191 -16.00 5.53 12.67
C MET A 191 -14.86 6.42 13.19
N ILE A 192 -13.95 6.87 12.31
CA ILE A 192 -12.84 7.76 12.72
C ILE A 192 -13.37 9.13 13.16
N LEU A 193 -14.34 9.68 12.45
CA LEU A 193 -14.98 10.93 12.83
C LEU A 193 -15.72 10.78 14.18
N LEU A 194 -16.38 9.65 14.43
CA LEU A 194 -16.99 9.34 15.73
C LEU A 194 -15.92 9.31 16.84
N PHE A 195 -14.76 8.66 16.58
CA PHE A 195 -13.63 8.66 17.51
C PHE A 195 -13.17 10.08 17.84
N ILE A 196 -12.94 10.91 16.83
CA ILE A 196 -12.46 12.30 17.01
C ILE A 196 -13.49 13.13 17.76
N THR A 197 -14.77 13.09 17.35
CA THR A 197 -15.82 13.94 17.91
C THR A 197 -16.14 13.60 19.36
N VAL A 198 -16.13 12.32 19.72
CA VAL A 198 -16.33 11.91 21.12
C VAL A 198 -15.05 12.10 21.92
N GLY A 199 -13.91 11.69 21.37
CA GLY A 199 -12.63 11.70 22.07
C GLY A 199 -12.14 13.09 22.48
N ILE A 200 -12.46 14.14 21.69
CA ILE A 200 -12.03 15.51 21.97
C ILE A 200 -12.50 16.02 23.37
N PHE A 201 -13.64 15.54 23.85
CA PHE A 201 -14.15 15.89 25.16
C PHE A 201 -13.40 15.26 26.34
N TYR A 202 -12.58 14.25 26.06
CA TYR A 202 -11.79 13.52 27.06
C TYR A 202 -10.29 13.84 27.00
N VAL A 203 -9.89 14.78 26.14
CA VAL A 203 -8.50 15.24 26.00
C VAL A 203 -8.06 15.95 27.26
N LYS A 204 -6.94 15.51 27.83
CA LYS A 204 -6.25 16.11 28.97
C LYS A 204 -4.89 16.62 28.51
N PRO A 205 -4.66 17.95 28.41
CA PRO A 205 -3.39 18.49 27.90
C PRO A 205 -2.13 17.99 28.64
N MET A 206 -2.28 17.60 29.91
CA MET A 206 -1.20 17.01 30.71
C MET A 206 -0.64 15.70 30.13
N ASN A 207 -1.45 14.96 29.37
CA ASN A 207 -1.00 13.71 28.71
C ASN A 207 0.00 13.97 27.58
N TRP A 208 0.12 15.20 27.10
CA TRP A 208 1.12 15.59 26.10
C TRP A 208 2.48 15.99 26.73
N ILE A 209 2.61 15.95 28.05
CA ILE A 209 3.85 16.34 28.75
C ILE A 209 4.54 15.08 29.30
N PRO A 210 5.82 14.82 28.93
CA PRO A 210 6.61 15.57 27.93
C PRO A 210 6.21 15.26 26.48
N ILE A 211 6.23 16.28 25.59
CA ILE A 211 5.81 16.12 24.19
C ILE A 211 6.68 15.08 23.46
N ALA A 212 7.99 15.13 23.64
CA ALA A 212 8.95 14.26 22.95
C ALA A 212 9.81 13.49 23.97
N PRO A 213 9.26 12.47 24.68
CA PRO A 213 9.98 11.73 25.71
C PRO A 213 11.18 10.97 25.16
N TYR A 214 11.18 10.63 23.87
CA TYR A 214 12.27 9.92 23.17
C TYR A 214 13.12 10.86 22.30
N GLY A 215 12.95 12.18 22.42
CA GLY A 215 13.68 13.20 21.67
C GLY A 215 13.35 13.20 20.16
N LEU A 216 14.16 13.95 19.39
CA LEU A 216 14.00 14.05 17.93
C LEU A 216 14.26 12.71 17.21
N SER A 217 15.17 11.88 17.73
CA SER A 217 15.44 10.58 17.13
C SER A 217 14.20 9.69 17.15
N GLY A 218 13.38 9.76 18.21
CA GLY A 218 12.11 9.08 18.30
C GLY A 218 11.10 9.55 17.23
N VAL A 219 11.07 10.84 16.93
CA VAL A 219 10.23 11.39 15.86
C VAL A 219 10.63 10.83 14.49
N PHE A 220 11.93 10.75 14.20
CA PHE A 220 12.44 10.20 12.93
C PHE A 220 12.19 8.70 12.82
N THR A 221 12.47 7.93 13.89
CA THR A 221 12.18 6.48 13.92
C THR A 221 10.68 6.23 13.76
N GLY A 222 9.85 6.98 14.48
CA GLY A 222 8.40 6.95 14.34
C GLY A 222 7.94 7.31 12.93
N GLY A 223 8.55 8.34 12.31
CA GLY A 223 8.26 8.74 10.94
C GLY A 223 8.55 7.64 9.93
N ALA A 224 9.66 6.91 10.09
CA ALA A 224 9.99 5.77 9.25
C ALA A 224 8.98 4.62 9.39
N ALA A 225 8.51 4.32 10.62
CA ALA A 225 7.48 3.32 10.86
C ALA A 225 6.11 3.75 10.31
N ILE A 226 5.75 5.03 10.50
CA ILE A 226 4.47 5.61 10.09
C ILE A 226 4.35 5.77 8.57
N LEU A 227 5.44 5.73 7.81
CA LEU A 227 5.36 5.78 6.34
C LEU A 227 4.36 4.73 5.81
N PHE A 228 4.30 3.56 6.43
CA PHE A 228 3.30 2.53 6.12
C PHE A 228 1.86 3.04 6.16
N ALA A 229 1.56 4.00 7.03
CA ALA A 229 0.23 4.58 7.14
C ALA A 229 -0.21 5.36 5.90
N PHE A 230 0.75 5.84 5.12
CA PHE A 230 0.51 6.57 3.89
C PHE A 230 0.63 5.72 2.63
N THR A 231 1.10 4.46 2.73
CA THR A 231 1.11 3.56 1.57
C THR A 231 -0.32 3.28 1.10
N GLY A 232 -0.52 3.14 -0.21
CA GLY A 232 -1.84 2.91 -0.80
C GLY A 232 -2.26 3.98 -1.82
N PHE A 233 -1.70 5.20 -1.81
CA PHE A 233 -1.96 6.18 -2.87
C PHE A 233 -1.41 5.71 -4.23
N ASP A 234 -0.40 4.86 -4.24
CA ASP A 234 0.17 4.22 -5.42
C ASP A 234 -0.80 3.23 -6.10
N ILE A 235 -1.75 2.66 -5.33
CA ILE A 235 -2.83 1.81 -5.86
C ILE A 235 -3.70 2.57 -6.87
N LEU A 236 -3.90 3.89 -6.69
CA LEU A 236 -4.64 4.69 -7.65
C LEU A 236 -4.00 4.67 -9.05
N ALA A 237 -2.67 4.63 -9.10
CA ALA A 237 -1.97 4.52 -10.37
C ALA A 237 -2.21 3.18 -11.08
N THR A 238 -2.51 2.10 -10.35
CA THR A 238 -2.85 0.79 -10.95
C THR A 238 -4.23 0.79 -11.62
N SER A 239 -5.13 1.68 -11.22
CA SER A 239 -6.48 1.82 -11.80
C SER A 239 -6.56 2.81 -12.96
N ALA A 240 -5.44 3.34 -13.42
CA ALA A 240 -5.36 4.42 -14.42
C ALA A 240 -6.13 4.13 -15.73
N GLU A 241 -6.18 2.87 -16.17
CA GLU A 241 -6.91 2.45 -17.38
C GLU A 241 -8.43 2.50 -17.22
N GLU A 242 -8.93 2.44 -15.98
CA GLU A 242 -10.38 2.48 -15.66
C GLU A 242 -10.88 3.90 -15.40
N VAL A 243 -10.01 4.92 -15.45
CA VAL A 243 -10.32 6.31 -15.12
C VAL A 243 -10.86 7.06 -16.34
N LYS A 244 -11.95 7.81 -16.14
CA LYS A 244 -12.45 8.80 -17.11
C LYS A 244 -11.58 10.06 -17.02
N ASP A 245 -10.88 10.41 -18.09
CA ASP A 245 -9.92 11.52 -18.12
C ASP A 245 -8.79 11.40 -17.08
N PRO A 246 -7.89 10.41 -17.24
CA PRO A 246 -6.84 10.14 -16.26
C PRO A 246 -5.86 11.31 -16.09
N LYS A 247 -5.70 12.16 -17.13
CA LYS A 247 -4.79 13.32 -17.09
C LYS A 247 -5.14 14.33 -15.99
N ARG A 248 -6.42 14.53 -15.73
CA ARG A 248 -6.91 15.46 -14.69
C ARG A 248 -7.26 14.76 -13.40
N LYS A 249 -7.92 13.60 -13.48
CA LYS A 249 -8.53 12.97 -12.30
C LYS A 249 -7.55 12.16 -11.45
N LEU A 250 -6.51 11.56 -12.04
CA LEU A 250 -5.49 10.85 -11.25
C LEU A 250 -4.72 11.80 -10.32
N PRO A 251 -4.19 12.95 -10.78
CA PRO A 251 -3.55 13.90 -9.88
C PRO A 251 -4.47 14.36 -8.74
N ILE A 252 -5.73 14.68 -9.06
CA ILE A 252 -6.73 15.10 -8.06
C ILE A 252 -6.93 13.96 -7.03
N GLY A 253 -7.13 12.72 -7.50
CA GLY A 253 -7.34 11.57 -6.62
C GLY A 253 -6.18 11.33 -5.69
N ILE A 254 -4.95 11.32 -6.22
CA ILE A 254 -3.72 11.06 -5.45
C ILE A 254 -3.48 12.17 -4.40
N ILE A 255 -3.52 13.42 -4.81
CA ILE A 255 -3.20 14.55 -3.92
C ILE A 255 -4.30 14.75 -2.88
N ALA A 256 -5.57 14.75 -3.30
CA ALA A 256 -6.69 14.96 -2.38
C ALA A 256 -6.81 13.85 -1.33
N SER A 257 -6.63 12.58 -1.73
CA SER A 257 -6.68 11.48 -0.77
C SER A 257 -5.56 11.59 0.27
N LEU A 258 -4.35 11.97 -0.14
CA LEU A 258 -3.23 12.16 0.78
C LEU A 258 -3.50 13.30 1.78
N ILE A 259 -4.00 14.44 1.32
CA ILE A 259 -4.34 15.60 2.17
C ILE A 259 -5.42 15.21 3.19
N ILE A 260 -6.51 14.59 2.73
CA ILE A 260 -7.62 14.13 3.60
C ILE A 260 -7.08 13.18 4.67
N CYS A 261 -6.29 12.18 4.28
CA CYS A 261 -5.71 11.22 5.23
C CYS A 261 -4.77 11.90 6.22
N THR A 262 -3.96 12.85 5.79
CA THR A 262 -3.04 13.60 6.67
C THR A 262 -3.81 14.35 7.75
N ILE A 263 -4.87 15.07 7.36
CA ILE A 263 -5.71 15.82 8.31
C ILE A 263 -6.34 14.85 9.32
N ILE A 264 -6.91 13.75 8.85
CA ILE A 264 -7.52 12.73 9.71
C ILE A 264 -6.47 12.14 10.68
N TYR A 265 -5.29 11.83 10.20
CA TYR A 265 -4.23 11.21 11.01
C TYR A 265 -3.73 12.13 12.12
N VAL A 266 -3.49 13.40 11.80
CA VAL A 266 -3.10 14.42 12.79
C VAL A 266 -4.17 14.57 13.86
N MET A 267 -5.44 14.64 13.49
CA MET A 267 -6.55 14.74 14.44
C MET A 267 -6.66 13.50 15.34
N VAL A 268 -6.52 12.29 14.76
CA VAL A 268 -6.53 11.04 15.54
C VAL A 268 -5.37 11.01 16.54
N CYS A 269 -4.16 11.39 16.11
CA CYS A 269 -2.99 11.42 17.00
C CYS A 269 -3.18 12.38 18.17
N LEU A 270 -3.65 13.61 17.89
CA LEU A 270 -3.93 14.63 18.90
C LEU A 270 -4.92 14.09 19.93
N VAL A 271 -6.06 13.58 19.49
CA VAL A 271 -7.10 13.09 20.37
C VAL A 271 -6.61 11.87 21.15
N MET A 272 -6.04 10.87 20.48
CA MET A 272 -5.62 9.61 21.12
C MET A 272 -4.57 9.82 22.21
N THR A 273 -3.51 10.58 21.90
CA THR A 273 -2.44 10.87 22.87
C THR A 273 -2.84 11.85 23.96
N GLY A 274 -3.91 12.63 23.72
CA GLY A 274 -4.49 13.52 24.74
C GLY A 274 -5.45 12.81 25.69
N MET A 275 -6.11 11.71 25.28
CA MET A 275 -7.07 10.99 26.12
C MET A 275 -6.41 10.19 27.23
N VAL A 276 -5.34 9.47 26.93
CA VAL A 276 -4.61 8.61 27.86
C VAL A 276 -3.11 8.82 27.74
N SER A 277 -2.34 8.33 28.73
CA SER A 277 -0.89 8.36 28.65
C SER A 277 -0.39 7.53 27.45
N TYR A 278 0.57 8.05 26.69
CA TYR A 278 1.17 7.36 25.56
C TYR A 278 1.71 5.96 25.92
N LYS A 279 2.14 5.74 27.17
CA LYS A 279 2.64 4.45 27.68
C LYS A 279 1.59 3.35 27.65
N GLU A 280 0.31 3.70 27.74
CA GLU A 280 -0.82 2.76 27.73
C GLU A 280 -1.25 2.37 26.30
N LEU A 281 -0.78 3.10 25.28
CA LEU A 281 -1.17 2.90 23.88
C LEU A 281 -0.48 1.71 23.18
N ASN A 282 0.26 0.88 23.93
CA ASN A 282 0.98 -0.27 23.37
C ASN A 282 0.06 -1.47 23.10
N VAL A 283 -1.08 -1.23 22.46
CA VAL A 283 -2.09 -2.23 22.10
C VAL A 283 -2.47 -2.09 20.62
N PRO A 284 -2.77 -3.19 19.91
CA PRO A 284 -3.14 -3.11 18.49
C PRO A 284 -4.47 -2.37 18.23
N GLU A 285 -5.44 -2.49 19.15
CA GLU A 285 -6.76 -1.85 19.06
C GLU A 285 -6.83 -0.49 19.78
N ALA A 286 -5.75 0.30 19.71
CA ALA A 286 -5.58 1.53 20.51
C ALA A 286 -6.79 2.48 20.46
N MET A 287 -7.45 2.68 19.31
CA MET A 287 -8.63 3.56 19.23
C MET A 287 -9.82 3.06 20.04
N ALA A 288 -10.08 1.76 20.04
CA ALA A 288 -11.16 1.17 20.84
C ALA A 288 -10.78 1.18 22.33
N TYR A 289 -9.54 0.82 22.64
CA TYR A 289 -9.00 0.79 23.98
C TYR A 289 -9.13 2.14 24.72
N VAL A 290 -8.73 3.24 24.09
CA VAL A 290 -8.81 4.56 24.75
C VAL A 290 -10.26 4.97 25.03
N MET A 291 -11.23 4.56 24.22
CA MET A 291 -12.65 4.79 24.50
C MET A 291 -13.16 3.94 25.66
N GLU A 292 -12.68 2.72 25.81
CA GLU A 292 -13.00 1.88 26.99
C GLU A 292 -12.45 2.51 28.28
N VAL A 293 -11.20 2.96 28.27
CA VAL A 293 -10.54 3.60 29.42
C VAL A 293 -11.29 4.83 29.91
N VAL A 294 -11.87 5.64 28.99
CA VAL A 294 -12.66 6.83 29.37
C VAL A 294 -14.13 6.51 29.62
N GLY A 295 -14.52 5.24 29.74
CA GLY A 295 -15.87 4.80 30.07
C GLY A 295 -16.88 4.83 28.91
N GLN A 296 -16.42 4.97 27.67
CA GLN A 296 -17.25 5.02 26.46
C GLN A 296 -17.32 3.65 25.74
N GLY A 297 -17.65 2.58 26.47
CA GLY A 297 -17.66 1.22 25.95
C GLY A 297 -18.56 1.00 24.73
N LYS A 298 -19.72 1.69 24.63
CA LYS A 298 -20.59 1.61 23.43
C LYS A 298 -19.90 2.19 22.19
N VAL A 299 -19.18 3.30 22.35
CA VAL A 299 -18.41 3.94 21.27
C VAL A 299 -17.22 3.06 20.90
N ALA A 300 -16.53 2.47 21.89
CA ALA A 300 -15.45 1.51 21.65
C ALA A 300 -15.92 0.31 20.79
N GLY A 301 -17.09 -0.26 21.11
CA GLY A 301 -17.68 -1.33 20.31
C GLY A 301 -18.00 -0.89 18.88
N ALA A 302 -18.58 0.30 18.68
CA ALA A 302 -18.84 0.83 17.34
C ALA A 302 -17.54 1.05 16.54
N ILE A 303 -16.48 1.54 17.20
CA ILE A 303 -15.15 1.71 16.61
C ILE A 303 -14.56 0.35 16.24
N ALA A 304 -14.65 -0.66 17.08
CA ALA A 304 -14.16 -2.00 16.78
C ALA A 304 -14.83 -2.61 15.54
N VAL A 305 -16.16 -2.49 15.42
CA VAL A 305 -16.93 -2.93 14.24
C VAL A 305 -16.47 -2.17 12.99
N GLY A 306 -16.37 -0.85 13.06
CA GLY A 306 -15.94 0.00 11.95
C GLY A 306 -14.51 -0.31 11.51
N ALA A 307 -13.59 -0.57 12.46
CA ALA A 307 -12.22 -0.96 12.20
C ALA A 307 -12.13 -2.34 11.51
N VAL A 308 -12.87 -3.33 12.01
CA VAL A 308 -12.94 -4.67 11.40
C VAL A 308 -13.37 -4.57 9.94
N ILE A 309 -14.47 -3.86 9.64
CA ILE A 309 -14.96 -3.67 8.27
C ILE A 309 -13.95 -2.85 7.43
N GLY A 310 -13.42 -1.77 7.99
CA GLY A 310 -12.49 -0.88 7.30
C GLY A 310 -11.17 -1.54 6.93
N LEU A 311 -10.62 -2.39 7.80
CA LEU A 311 -9.38 -3.14 7.52
C LEU A 311 -9.59 -4.22 6.48
N MET A 312 -10.77 -4.86 6.42
CA MET A 312 -11.09 -5.82 5.35
C MET A 312 -11.02 -5.17 3.96
N ALA A 313 -11.44 -3.90 3.82
CA ALA A 313 -11.32 -3.17 2.56
C ALA A 313 -9.86 -2.97 2.14
N VAL A 314 -8.96 -2.72 3.08
CA VAL A 314 -7.52 -2.55 2.80
C VAL A 314 -6.87 -3.87 2.39
N ILE A 315 -7.17 -4.97 3.10
CA ILE A 315 -6.73 -6.33 2.72
C ILE A 315 -7.15 -6.63 1.28
N PHE A 316 -8.42 -6.37 0.97
CA PHE A 316 -8.98 -6.59 -0.38
C PHE A 316 -8.26 -5.76 -1.45
N SER A 317 -8.02 -4.45 -1.19
CA SER A 317 -7.34 -3.54 -2.11
C SER A 317 -5.90 -3.96 -2.39
N ASN A 318 -5.15 -4.36 -1.36
CA ASN A 318 -3.77 -4.84 -1.50
C ASN A 318 -3.70 -6.15 -2.31
N MET A 319 -4.57 -7.12 -2.03
CA MET A 319 -4.67 -8.35 -2.83
C MET A 319 -5.02 -8.06 -4.28
N TYR A 320 -5.97 -7.15 -4.52
CA TYR A 320 -6.33 -6.72 -5.85
C TYR A 320 -5.13 -6.13 -6.59
N ALA A 321 -4.37 -5.22 -5.95
CA ALA A 321 -3.17 -4.63 -6.52
C ALA A 321 -2.10 -5.69 -6.84
N ALA A 322 -1.84 -6.64 -5.93
CA ALA A 322 -0.93 -7.76 -6.17
C ALA A 322 -1.30 -8.52 -7.45
N THR A 323 -2.58 -8.87 -7.61
CA THR A 323 -3.03 -9.62 -8.80
C THR A 323 -2.85 -8.85 -10.10
N ARG A 324 -2.99 -7.52 -10.08
CA ARG A 324 -2.77 -6.65 -11.26
C ARG A 324 -1.29 -6.58 -11.65
N VAL A 325 -0.38 -6.50 -10.68
CA VAL A 325 1.06 -6.51 -10.95
C VAL A 325 1.48 -7.87 -11.50
N PHE A 326 1.06 -8.98 -10.90
CA PHE A 326 1.30 -10.32 -11.44
C PHE A 326 0.82 -10.46 -12.87
N PHE A 327 -0.40 -9.99 -13.14
CA PHE A 327 -0.99 -10.04 -14.48
C PHE A 327 -0.17 -9.23 -15.47
N ALA A 328 0.25 -8.00 -15.13
CA ALA A 328 1.04 -7.14 -16.00
C ALA A 328 2.41 -7.76 -16.32
N MET A 329 3.13 -8.24 -15.31
CA MET A 329 4.43 -8.90 -15.49
C MET A 329 4.32 -10.18 -16.34
N SER A 330 3.29 -11.00 -16.11
CA SER A 330 3.05 -12.22 -16.86
C SER A 330 2.63 -11.93 -18.31
N ARG A 331 1.82 -10.89 -18.55
CA ARG A 331 1.45 -10.41 -19.89
C ARG A 331 2.67 -9.98 -20.69
N ASP A 332 3.65 -9.36 -20.03
CA ASP A 332 4.89 -8.90 -20.66
C ASP A 332 5.93 -10.04 -20.80
N GLY A 333 5.62 -11.26 -20.33
CA GLY A 333 6.47 -12.44 -20.44
C GLY A 333 7.55 -12.54 -19.35
N LEU A 334 7.54 -11.64 -18.35
CA LEU A 334 8.50 -11.63 -17.25
C LEU A 334 8.17 -12.65 -16.15
N LEU A 335 6.94 -13.17 -16.14
CA LEU A 335 6.48 -14.27 -15.28
C LEU A 335 5.73 -15.30 -16.13
N PRO A 336 5.52 -16.53 -15.62
CA PRO A 336 4.81 -17.58 -16.34
C PRO A 336 3.44 -17.15 -16.85
N LYS A 337 3.12 -17.47 -18.10
CA LYS A 337 1.83 -17.11 -18.75
C LYS A 337 0.60 -17.66 -18.02
N SER A 338 0.76 -18.70 -17.20
CA SER A 338 -0.29 -19.23 -16.33
C SER A 338 -0.85 -18.19 -15.35
N PHE A 339 -0.02 -17.23 -14.92
CA PHE A 339 -0.41 -16.16 -13.99
C PHE A 339 -1.28 -15.08 -14.65
N ALA A 340 -1.25 -14.98 -15.98
CA ALA A 340 -2.13 -14.08 -16.75
C ALA A 340 -3.46 -14.73 -17.15
N LYS A 341 -3.72 -15.99 -16.78
CA LYS A 341 -4.99 -16.65 -17.12
C LYS A 341 -6.15 -16.05 -16.33
N VAL A 342 -7.12 -15.51 -17.05
CA VAL A 342 -8.36 -14.96 -16.50
C VAL A 342 -9.47 -15.99 -16.63
N ASN A 343 -10.21 -16.22 -15.57
CA ASN A 343 -11.37 -17.11 -15.60
C ASN A 343 -12.48 -16.46 -16.43
N LYS A 344 -12.94 -17.14 -17.48
CA LYS A 344 -13.98 -16.63 -18.43
C LYS A 344 -15.32 -16.31 -17.75
N LYS A 345 -15.67 -16.99 -16.65
CA LYS A 345 -16.93 -16.77 -15.93
C LYS A 345 -16.88 -15.58 -14.99
N THR A 346 -15.77 -15.40 -14.28
CA THR A 346 -15.62 -14.38 -13.22
C THR A 346 -14.89 -13.13 -13.68
N GLY A 347 -14.16 -13.19 -14.80
CA GLY A 347 -13.29 -12.09 -15.26
C GLY A 347 -12.10 -11.81 -14.34
N ALA A 348 -11.83 -12.71 -13.38
CA ALA A 348 -10.76 -12.57 -12.39
C ALA A 348 -9.60 -13.56 -12.63
N PRO A 349 -8.36 -13.21 -12.33
CA PRO A 349 -7.21 -14.11 -12.39
C PRO A 349 -7.17 -15.02 -11.15
N THR A 350 -8.08 -16.02 -11.09
CA THR A 350 -8.36 -16.84 -9.90
C THR A 350 -7.15 -17.58 -9.35
N PHE A 351 -6.28 -18.11 -10.23
CA PHE A 351 -5.08 -18.84 -9.82
C PHE A 351 -4.11 -17.96 -9.01
N ILE A 352 -3.79 -16.77 -9.53
CA ILE A 352 -2.85 -15.87 -8.88
C ILE A 352 -3.44 -15.23 -7.62
N THR A 353 -4.76 -14.99 -7.61
CA THR A 353 -5.48 -14.53 -6.42
C THR A 353 -5.38 -15.56 -5.29
N GLY A 354 -5.56 -16.84 -5.61
CA GLY A 354 -5.39 -17.92 -4.64
C GLY A 354 -3.95 -18.01 -4.10
N LEU A 355 -2.95 -17.93 -4.99
CA LEU A 355 -1.54 -17.97 -4.61
C LEU A 355 -1.16 -16.79 -3.70
N ALA A 356 -1.56 -15.57 -4.06
CA ALA A 356 -1.34 -14.37 -3.24
C ALA A 356 -2.04 -14.48 -1.88
N GLY A 357 -3.30 -14.98 -1.87
CA GLY A 357 -4.05 -15.20 -0.64
C GLY A 357 -3.39 -16.21 0.31
N ILE A 358 -2.96 -17.36 -0.22
CA ILE A 358 -2.24 -18.39 0.57
C ILE A 358 -0.91 -17.82 1.09
N GLY A 359 -0.12 -17.16 0.23
CA GLY A 359 1.16 -16.55 0.63
C GLY A 359 0.96 -15.52 1.74
N SER A 360 0.01 -14.59 1.57
CA SER A 360 -0.30 -13.57 2.59
C SER A 360 -0.83 -14.21 3.89
N SER A 361 -1.65 -15.26 3.81
CA SER A 361 -2.21 -15.92 5.00
C SER A 361 -1.14 -16.61 5.84
N ILE A 362 -0.19 -17.31 5.21
CA ILE A 362 0.96 -17.91 5.90
C ILE A 362 1.78 -16.83 6.59
N ILE A 363 2.11 -15.76 5.88
CA ILE A 363 2.89 -14.64 6.42
C ILE A 363 2.15 -14.01 7.62
N ALA A 364 0.85 -13.74 7.50
CA ALA A 364 0.02 -13.15 8.56
C ALA A 364 -0.10 -14.04 9.80
N GLY A 365 -0.06 -15.37 9.61
CA GLY A 365 -0.18 -16.34 10.70
C GLY A 365 1.06 -16.44 11.60
N PHE A 366 2.25 -16.15 11.05
CA PHE A 366 3.50 -16.52 11.71
C PHE A 366 4.50 -15.38 11.90
N ILE A 367 4.36 -14.24 11.20
CA ILE A 367 5.34 -13.15 11.23
C ILE A 367 4.80 -11.95 12.03
N ASP A 368 5.69 -11.32 12.79
CA ASP A 368 5.37 -10.16 13.63
C ASP A 368 4.96 -8.94 12.79
N LEU A 369 3.95 -8.20 13.26
CA LEU A 369 3.43 -7.01 12.58
C LEU A 369 4.54 -5.96 12.32
N LYS A 370 5.46 -5.75 13.27
CA LYS A 370 6.53 -4.78 13.13
C LYS A 370 7.50 -5.15 11.99
N GLU A 371 7.83 -6.43 11.88
CA GLU A 371 8.69 -6.94 10.78
C GLU A 371 7.98 -6.80 9.42
N LEU A 372 6.67 -7.09 9.37
CA LEU A 372 5.87 -6.93 8.17
C LEU A 372 5.82 -5.46 7.72
N VAL A 373 5.56 -4.55 8.63
CA VAL A 373 5.53 -3.09 8.36
C VAL A 373 6.87 -2.59 7.85
N ASN A 374 7.97 -3.00 8.48
CA ASN A 374 9.32 -2.61 8.05
C ASN A 374 9.63 -3.12 6.65
N LEU A 375 9.21 -4.34 6.32
CA LEU A 375 9.44 -4.94 5.01
C LEU A 375 8.61 -4.26 3.90
N VAL A 376 7.39 -3.85 4.19
CA VAL A 376 6.58 -3.02 3.29
C VAL A 376 7.24 -1.66 3.10
N ASN A 377 7.72 -1.05 4.18
CA ASN A 377 8.35 0.28 4.12
C ASN A 377 9.59 0.29 3.22
N ILE A 378 10.53 -0.65 3.39
CA ILE A 378 11.74 -0.69 2.57
C ILE A 378 11.39 -0.87 1.08
N GLY A 379 10.46 -1.79 0.77
CA GLY A 379 9.99 -2.01 -0.60
C GLY A 379 9.35 -0.77 -1.20
N SER A 380 8.45 -0.12 -0.44
CA SER A 380 7.77 1.10 -0.87
C SER A 380 8.74 2.26 -1.10
N LEU A 381 9.69 2.48 -0.19
CA LEU A 381 10.70 3.53 -0.32
C LEU A 381 11.57 3.36 -1.57
N VAL A 382 11.97 2.11 -1.88
CA VAL A 382 12.71 1.80 -3.12
C VAL A 382 11.87 2.13 -4.35
N THR A 383 10.60 1.68 -4.40
CA THR A 383 9.72 1.93 -5.54
C THR A 383 9.39 3.41 -5.68
N PHE A 384 9.20 4.14 -4.58
CA PHE A 384 8.96 5.58 -4.56
C PHE A 384 10.14 6.38 -5.09
N ALA A 385 11.37 6.03 -4.67
CA ALA A 385 12.59 6.63 -5.20
C ALA A 385 12.72 6.42 -6.73
N LEU A 386 12.36 5.22 -7.22
CA LEU A 386 12.38 4.91 -8.64
C LEU A 386 11.30 5.66 -9.45
N VAL A 387 10.14 5.95 -8.86
CA VAL A 387 9.14 6.83 -9.49
C VAL A 387 9.68 8.25 -9.64
N CYS A 388 10.27 8.81 -8.58
CA CYS A 388 10.88 10.14 -8.62
C CYS A 388 12.00 10.22 -9.67
N LEU A 389 12.84 9.18 -9.75
CA LEU A 389 13.87 9.07 -10.78
C LEU A 389 13.27 8.96 -12.19
N SER A 390 12.18 8.19 -12.33
CA SER A 390 11.48 8.04 -13.62
C SER A 390 10.92 9.35 -14.14
N VAL A 391 10.42 10.24 -13.27
CA VAL A 391 9.98 11.59 -13.66
C VAL A 391 11.14 12.41 -14.25
N ILE A 392 12.31 12.38 -13.59
CA ILE A 392 13.51 13.11 -14.07
C ILE A 392 13.95 12.56 -15.44
N ILE A 393 14.02 11.24 -15.59
CA ILE A 393 14.40 10.59 -16.85
C ILE A 393 13.39 10.91 -17.96
N LEU A 394 12.08 10.80 -17.68
CA LEU A 394 11.03 11.03 -18.66
C LEU A 394 11.02 12.48 -19.16
N ARG A 395 11.30 13.44 -18.29
CA ARG A 395 11.40 14.85 -18.70
C ARG A 395 12.61 15.13 -19.61
N LYS A 396 13.74 14.44 -19.40
CA LYS A 396 14.92 14.56 -20.24
C LYS A 396 14.76 13.81 -21.57
N SER A 397 14.22 12.59 -21.55
CA SER A 397 14.12 11.76 -22.75
C SER A 397 12.94 12.11 -23.67
N HIS A 398 11.84 12.63 -23.12
CA HIS A 398 10.62 12.99 -23.85
C HIS A 398 10.09 14.37 -23.43
N PRO A 399 10.79 15.46 -23.76
CA PRO A 399 10.44 16.82 -23.32
C PRO A 399 9.08 17.28 -23.89
N ASN A 400 8.73 16.86 -25.10
CA ASN A 400 7.51 17.29 -25.81
C ASN A 400 6.26 16.45 -25.46
N LEU A 401 6.36 15.50 -24.52
CA LEU A 401 5.22 14.68 -24.13
C LEU A 401 4.18 15.53 -23.38
N LYS A 402 2.91 15.48 -23.83
CA LYS A 402 1.81 16.22 -23.17
C LYS A 402 1.51 15.62 -21.80
N ARG A 403 1.77 16.39 -20.74
CA ARG A 403 1.56 16.03 -19.34
C ARG A 403 0.24 16.58 -18.83
N GLY A 404 -0.50 15.76 -18.06
CA GLY A 404 -1.75 16.21 -17.42
C GLY A 404 -1.50 17.04 -16.16
N PHE A 405 -0.43 16.73 -15.46
CA PHE A 405 0.08 17.43 -14.27
C PHE A 405 1.61 17.55 -14.37
N MET A 406 2.16 18.61 -13.83
CA MET A 406 3.62 18.85 -13.82
C MET A 406 4.09 19.13 -12.40
N VAL A 407 5.03 18.32 -11.92
CA VAL A 407 5.69 18.54 -10.63
C VAL A 407 6.47 19.87 -10.70
N PRO A 408 6.31 20.75 -9.70
CA PRO A 408 7.11 21.98 -9.63
C PRO A 408 8.58 21.67 -9.33
N PHE A 409 9.47 22.61 -9.69
CA PHE A 409 10.89 22.58 -9.34
C PHE A 409 11.65 21.29 -9.70
N VAL A 410 11.34 20.65 -10.84
CA VAL A 410 12.11 19.49 -11.31
C VAL A 410 13.44 19.98 -11.91
N PRO A 411 14.59 19.39 -11.53
CA PRO A 411 14.76 18.11 -10.83
C PRO A 411 14.83 18.20 -9.30
N VAL A 412 14.78 19.38 -8.70
CA VAL A 412 15.05 19.56 -7.26
C VAL A 412 14.09 18.75 -6.38
N LEU A 413 12.76 18.91 -6.56
CA LEU A 413 11.77 18.23 -5.73
C LEU A 413 11.86 16.70 -5.81
N PRO A 414 11.95 16.07 -7.00
CA PRO A 414 12.18 14.62 -7.09
C PRO A 414 13.50 14.18 -6.44
N CYS A 415 14.59 14.97 -6.54
CA CYS A 415 15.85 14.66 -5.88
C CYS A 415 15.71 14.70 -4.35
N VAL A 416 15.04 15.72 -3.81
CA VAL A 416 14.73 15.80 -2.38
C VAL A 416 13.91 14.60 -1.93
N ALA A 417 12.88 14.22 -2.68
CA ALA A 417 12.08 13.04 -2.38
C ALA A 417 12.93 11.75 -2.34
N ILE A 418 13.87 11.57 -3.29
CA ILE A 418 14.79 10.43 -3.31
C ILE A 418 15.68 10.44 -2.05
N VAL A 419 16.27 11.60 -1.71
CA VAL A 419 17.11 11.72 -0.50
C VAL A 419 16.31 11.39 0.76
N CYS A 420 15.07 11.88 0.87
CA CYS A 420 14.18 11.54 1.99
C CYS A 420 13.87 10.03 2.04
N CYS A 421 13.61 9.39 0.88
CA CYS A 421 13.41 7.93 0.84
C CYS A 421 14.64 7.18 1.35
N VAL A 422 15.84 7.54 0.88
CA VAL A 422 17.10 6.92 1.33
C VAL A 422 17.32 7.17 2.82
N PHE A 423 17.09 8.40 3.30
CA PHE A 423 17.21 8.72 4.73
C PHE A 423 16.30 7.84 5.60
N LEU A 424 15.02 7.67 5.21
CA LEU A 424 14.10 6.78 5.94
C LEU A 424 14.51 5.31 5.85
N MET A 425 15.03 4.86 4.71
CA MET A 425 15.55 3.50 4.57
C MET A 425 16.69 3.21 5.53
N LEU A 426 17.62 4.16 5.74
CA LEU A 426 18.74 4.03 6.65
C LEU A 426 18.31 3.94 8.12
N ASN A 427 17.10 4.39 8.47
CA ASN A 427 16.52 4.24 9.80
C ASN A 427 15.82 2.90 10.04
N LEU A 428 15.74 2.03 9.03
CA LEU A 428 15.14 0.70 9.17
C LEU A 428 16.14 -0.30 9.75
N PRO A 429 15.67 -1.30 10.55
CA PRO A 429 16.52 -2.32 11.14
C PRO A 429 17.32 -3.11 10.11
N LEU A 430 18.54 -3.52 10.46
CA LEU A 430 19.41 -4.32 9.57
C LEU A 430 18.74 -5.62 9.10
N ARG A 431 17.93 -6.27 9.95
CA ARG A 431 17.16 -7.47 9.57
C ARG A 431 16.27 -7.23 8.37
N THR A 432 15.62 -6.05 8.28
CA THR A 432 14.76 -5.66 7.16
C THR A 432 15.55 -5.61 5.85
N TRP A 433 16.76 -5.05 5.87
CA TRP A 433 17.67 -5.02 4.73
C TRP A 433 18.07 -6.42 4.28
N VAL A 434 18.35 -7.33 5.22
CA VAL A 434 18.69 -8.72 4.90
C VAL A 434 17.52 -9.42 4.21
N TYR A 435 16.31 -9.34 4.77
CA TYR A 435 15.12 -9.97 4.17
C TYR A 435 14.79 -9.39 2.80
N PHE A 436 14.87 -8.08 2.66
CA PHE A 436 14.63 -7.43 1.38
C PHE A 436 15.71 -7.81 0.34
N SER A 437 16.98 -7.88 0.74
CA SER A 437 18.07 -8.31 -0.14
C SER A 437 17.91 -9.75 -0.61
N ILE A 438 17.48 -10.66 0.28
CA ILE A 438 17.15 -12.04 -0.09
C ILE A 438 16.04 -12.05 -1.14
N TRP A 439 14.97 -11.28 -0.93
CA TRP A 439 13.86 -11.19 -1.87
C TRP A 439 14.29 -10.66 -3.24
N ILE A 440 15.06 -9.59 -3.28
CA ILE A 440 15.60 -9.03 -4.53
C ILE A 440 16.53 -10.02 -5.23
N THR A 441 17.38 -10.75 -4.49
CA THR A 441 18.25 -11.78 -5.06
C THR A 441 17.43 -12.89 -5.72
N ILE A 442 16.33 -13.33 -5.11
CA ILE A 442 15.40 -14.29 -5.74
C ILE A 442 14.84 -13.70 -7.05
N GLY A 443 14.44 -12.42 -7.05
CA GLY A 443 13.96 -11.73 -8.25
C GLY A 443 15.01 -11.67 -9.36
N VAL A 444 16.27 -11.40 -9.02
CA VAL A 444 17.40 -11.40 -9.95
C VAL A 444 17.59 -12.81 -10.56
N VAL A 445 17.58 -13.84 -9.72
CA VAL A 445 17.71 -15.24 -10.19
C VAL A 445 16.58 -15.61 -11.15
N ILE A 446 15.32 -15.28 -10.80
CA ILE A 446 14.16 -15.52 -11.67
C ILE A 446 14.32 -14.76 -12.99
N TYR A 447 14.81 -13.52 -12.98
CA TYR A 447 15.02 -12.75 -14.18
C TYR A 447 15.99 -13.45 -15.15
N PHE A 448 17.15 -13.87 -14.67
CA PHE A 448 18.15 -14.52 -15.51
C PHE A 448 17.78 -15.94 -15.95
N LEU A 449 17.09 -16.70 -15.10
CA LEU A 449 16.70 -18.07 -15.44
C LEU A 449 15.48 -18.12 -16.36
N TYR A 450 14.50 -17.23 -16.17
CA TYR A 450 13.21 -17.27 -16.85
C TYR A 450 12.94 -16.02 -17.71
N SER A 451 12.88 -14.83 -17.09
CA SER A 451 12.31 -13.63 -17.69
C SER A 451 13.06 -13.17 -18.92
N ILE A 452 14.39 -13.19 -18.92
CA ILE A 452 15.23 -12.77 -20.04
C ILE A 452 14.99 -13.62 -21.30
N LYS A 453 14.56 -14.88 -21.15
CA LYS A 453 14.29 -15.80 -22.26
C LYS A 453 12.86 -15.67 -22.80
N HIS A 454 11.91 -15.23 -21.97
CA HIS A 454 10.48 -15.23 -22.29
C HIS A 454 9.90 -13.81 -22.46
N SER A 455 10.73 -12.78 -22.30
CA SER A 455 10.34 -11.38 -22.48
C SER A 455 9.81 -11.12 -23.90
N ASN A 456 8.68 -10.42 -23.99
CA ASN A 456 8.09 -10.01 -25.26
C ASN A 456 8.97 -9.00 -26.04
N LEU A 457 9.95 -8.36 -25.39
CA LEU A 457 10.94 -7.51 -26.06
C LEU A 457 12.14 -8.27 -26.63
N ASN A 458 12.17 -9.59 -26.50
CA ASN A 458 13.24 -10.37 -27.06
C ASN A 458 13.08 -10.46 -28.60
N GLU A 459 14.14 -10.19 -29.36
CA GLU A 459 14.11 -10.09 -30.82
C GLU A 459 13.61 -11.38 -31.50
N GLU A 460 13.92 -12.56 -30.91
CA GLU A 460 13.40 -13.84 -31.39
C GLU A 460 11.88 -13.97 -31.25
N THR A 461 11.30 -13.34 -30.21
CA THR A 461 9.84 -13.34 -29.99
C THR A 461 9.16 -12.38 -30.94
N ILE A 462 9.79 -11.26 -31.26
CA ILE A 462 9.31 -10.26 -32.22
C ILE A 462 9.33 -10.85 -33.66
N SER A 463 10.42 -11.50 -34.05
CA SER A 463 10.53 -12.18 -35.35
C SER A 463 9.43 -13.24 -35.53
N LYS A 464 9.24 -14.12 -34.54
CA LYS A 464 8.17 -15.14 -34.58
C LYS A 464 6.75 -14.56 -34.60
N LEU A 465 6.53 -13.36 -34.02
CA LEU A 465 5.26 -12.65 -34.12
C LEU A 465 5.05 -12.05 -35.52
N HIS A 466 6.07 -11.47 -36.12
CA HIS A 466 6.05 -10.98 -37.52
C HIS A 466 5.73 -12.09 -38.51
N ASP A 467 6.39 -13.26 -38.37
CA ASP A 467 6.13 -14.41 -39.21
C ASP A 467 4.72 -15.03 -39.08
N LYS A 468 4.11 -14.83 -37.86
CA LYS A 468 2.75 -15.30 -37.60
C LYS A 468 1.66 -14.33 -38.05
N ILE A 469 1.97 -13.05 -38.24
CA ILE A 469 1.10 -12.01 -38.78
C ILE A 469 1.17 -11.98 -40.33
N ALA A 470 2.30 -12.40 -40.87
CA ALA A 470 2.52 -12.49 -42.33
C ALA A 470 1.94 -13.77 -42.96
N ARG A 471 1.47 -14.74 -42.19
CA ARG A 471 0.70 -15.93 -42.59
C ARG A 471 -0.78 -15.77 -42.22
#